data_021ce65f5730f516664baed1e9a49d32
#
_entry.id   021ce65f5730f516664baed1e9a49d32
#
_cell.length_a   1.000
_cell.length_b   1.000
_cell.length_c   1.000
_cell.angle_alpha   90.00
_cell.angle_beta   90.00
_cell.angle_gamma   90.00
#
_symmetry.space_group_name_H-M   'P 1'
#
loop_
_entity.id
_entity.type
_entity.pdbx_description
1 polymer ?
#
loop_
_entity_poly.entity_id
_entity_poly.type
_entity_poly.pdbx_seq_one_letter_code
_entity_poly.pdbx_strand_id
1 'polypeptide(L)'
;YFNLIAKHINVQEDLDIVFMKWDQDIPKTKNKCILFVTSDEHHKYHEKFTNHPNVILTFRNYLPEQHHPKVKALPLGYLQGFEHEDINFNDRKYDYSFSGTLPDAPCDATRHALKFSLERLDTLEQQYEKFVLFYEGWAKGLTMPEYADVMYNSRVALCPKGYTSSETFRYFEAARAGCVIISEPKPDVWFYKDAPHIEIKDWLKLPSVLPSILKDKDLLNHHHELTKKWWEEKCSPESVGAYITRELNKLKFRFRYEGYE
;
A
#
# COMPACT_ATOMS: atom_id res chain seq x y z
N TYR A 1 1.85 -11.81 -0.72
CA TYR A 1 1.69 -11.04 0.51
C TYR A 1 0.61 -11.64 1.42
N PHE A 2 -0.64 -11.75 0.98
CA PHE A 2 -1.74 -12.25 1.82
C PHE A 2 -1.55 -13.69 2.32
N ASN A 3 -0.98 -14.58 1.50
CA ASN A 3 -0.64 -15.93 1.92
C ASN A 3 0.42 -15.98 3.04
N LEU A 4 1.31 -14.99 3.08
CA LEU A 4 2.27 -14.83 4.17
C LEU A 4 1.58 -14.34 5.44
N ILE A 5 0.69 -13.33 5.34
CA ILE A 5 -0.11 -12.87 6.48
C ILE A 5 -0.86 -14.04 7.13
N ALA A 6 -1.48 -14.91 6.33
CA ALA A 6 -2.24 -16.05 6.83
C ALA A 6 -1.42 -16.96 7.75
N LYS A 7 -0.12 -17.10 7.52
CA LYS A 7 0.78 -17.91 8.36
C LYS A 7 1.00 -17.31 9.76
N HIS A 8 0.77 -16.01 9.92
CA HIS A 8 0.95 -15.28 11.18
C HIS A 8 -0.36 -15.00 11.92
N ILE A 9 -1.49 -15.51 11.39
CA ILE A 9 -2.79 -15.38 12.07
C ILE A 9 -2.99 -16.57 13.01
N ASN A 10 -3.17 -16.28 14.30
CA ASN A 10 -3.55 -17.30 15.26
C ASN A 10 -5.07 -17.40 15.32
N VAL A 11 -5.63 -18.44 14.70
CA VAL A 11 -7.08 -18.65 14.55
C VAL A 11 -7.55 -19.79 15.45
N GLN A 12 -8.79 -19.74 15.92
CA GLN A 12 -9.46 -20.89 16.55
C GLN A 12 -9.80 -21.95 15.48
N GLU A 13 -9.85 -23.22 15.88
CA GLU A 13 -10.09 -24.36 15.00
C GLU A 13 -11.44 -24.28 14.24
N ASP A 14 -12.43 -23.56 14.77
CA ASP A 14 -13.78 -23.47 14.19
C ASP A 14 -14.01 -22.22 13.30
N LEU A 15 -12.96 -21.52 12.93
CA LEU A 15 -13.05 -20.28 12.14
C LEU A 15 -12.44 -20.45 10.76
N ASP A 16 -13.23 -20.25 9.72
CA ASP A 16 -12.76 -20.27 8.33
C ASP A 16 -12.12 -18.93 7.95
N ILE A 17 -10.96 -18.98 7.26
CA ILE A 17 -10.35 -17.83 6.61
C ILE A 17 -10.66 -17.88 5.13
N VAL A 18 -11.31 -16.83 4.60
CA VAL A 18 -11.75 -16.77 3.21
C VAL A 18 -11.11 -15.59 2.52
N PHE A 19 -10.26 -15.86 1.52
CA PHE A 19 -9.72 -14.84 0.62
C PHE A 19 -10.58 -14.76 -0.62
N MET A 20 -11.02 -13.54 -0.95
CA MET A 20 -11.87 -13.33 -2.11
C MET A 20 -11.62 -11.98 -2.77
N LYS A 21 -11.86 -11.93 -4.08
CA LYS A 21 -11.95 -10.67 -4.80
C LYS A 21 -13.32 -10.05 -4.59
N TRP A 22 -13.41 -8.76 -4.80
CA TRP A 22 -14.62 -7.98 -4.62
C TRP A 22 -15.82 -8.46 -5.49
N ASP A 23 -15.59 -9.11 -6.62
CA ASP A 23 -16.57 -9.60 -7.57
C ASP A 23 -17.03 -11.05 -7.34
N GLN A 24 -16.48 -11.72 -6.33
CA GLN A 24 -16.81 -13.10 -5.98
C GLN A 24 -17.94 -13.17 -4.97
N ASP A 25 -18.66 -14.28 -4.96
CA ASP A 25 -19.63 -14.62 -3.91
C ASP A 25 -18.91 -15.21 -2.70
N ILE A 26 -19.46 -14.97 -1.51
CA ILE A 26 -18.98 -15.61 -0.28
C ILE A 26 -19.21 -17.10 -0.42
N PRO A 27 -18.19 -17.94 -0.29
CA PRO A 27 -18.35 -19.38 -0.35
C PRO A 27 -19.29 -19.86 0.77
N LYS A 28 -20.04 -20.91 0.51
CA LYS A 28 -20.87 -21.57 1.52
C LYS A 28 -19.97 -22.18 2.58
N THR A 29 -19.86 -21.53 3.73
CA THR A 29 -19.15 -22.04 4.90
C THR A 29 -20.14 -22.60 5.91
N LYS A 30 -19.79 -23.69 6.58
CA LYS A 30 -20.56 -24.22 7.72
C LYS A 30 -20.21 -23.47 9.00
N ASN A 31 -18.98 -23.02 9.11
CA ASN A 31 -18.41 -22.34 10.27
C ASN A 31 -18.57 -20.81 10.16
N LYS A 32 -18.35 -20.11 11.25
CA LYS A 32 -18.09 -18.68 11.22
C LYS A 32 -16.82 -18.40 10.44
N CYS A 33 -16.77 -17.27 9.73
CA CYS A 33 -15.62 -16.94 8.90
C CYS A 33 -15.21 -15.49 9.03
N ILE A 34 -13.93 -15.26 8.74
CA ILE A 34 -13.37 -13.94 8.44
C ILE A 34 -13.11 -13.82 6.95
N LEU A 35 -13.44 -12.66 6.40
CA LEU A 35 -13.21 -12.39 4.98
C LEU A 35 -12.01 -11.47 4.78
N PHE A 36 -11.24 -11.79 3.77
CA PHE A 36 -10.22 -10.90 3.20
C PHE A 36 -10.67 -10.49 1.82
N VAL A 37 -11.13 -9.24 1.68
CA VAL A 37 -11.62 -8.69 0.42
C VAL A 37 -10.56 -7.81 -0.20
N THR A 38 -10.09 -8.18 -1.38
CA THR A 38 -9.03 -7.45 -2.10
C THR A 38 -9.54 -6.78 -3.36
N SER A 39 -8.88 -5.71 -3.77
CA SER A 39 -9.08 -5.06 -5.08
C SER A 39 -10.43 -4.36 -5.30
N ASP A 40 -11.18 -4.03 -4.24
CA ASP A 40 -12.43 -3.26 -4.35
C ASP A 40 -12.19 -1.75 -4.15
N GLU A 41 -11.45 -1.14 -5.06
CA GLU A 41 -11.13 0.30 -5.03
C GLU A 41 -12.38 1.20 -5.16
N HIS A 42 -13.46 0.68 -5.74
CA HIS A 42 -14.71 1.41 -5.94
C HIS A 42 -15.76 1.18 -4.84
N HIS A 43 -15.47 0.41 -3.81
CA HIS A 43 -16.37 0.10 -2.69
C HIS A 43 -17.72 -0.50 -3.10
N LYS A 44 -17.77 -1.27 -4.19
CA LYS A 44 -19.03 -1.73 -4.79
C LYS A 44 -19.79 -2.77 -3.96
N TYR A 45 -19.11 -3.54 -3.10
CA TYR A 45 -19.64 -4.75 -2.47
C TYR A 45 -19.54 -4.80 -0.95
N HIS A 46 -19.25 -3.68 -0.33
CA HIS A 46 -19.02 -3.61 1.11
C HIS A 46 -20.21 -4.12 1.95
N GLU A 47 -21.46 -3.78 1.62
CA GLU A 47 -22.65 -4.22 2.37
C GLU A 47 -22.91 -5.72 2.26
N LYS A 48 -22.64 -6.33 1.12
CA LYS A 48 -22.77 -7.77 0.87
C LYS A 48 -21.97 -8.59 1.88
N PHE A 49 -20.80 -8.13 2.26
CA PHE A 49 -19.91 -8.85 3.17
C PHE A 49 -20.31 -8.68 4.63
N THR A 50 -20.79 -7.51 5.00
CA THR A 50 -21.13 -7.20 6.40
C THR A 50 -22.39 -7.88 6.88
N ASN A 51 -23.35 -8.09 5.98
CA ASN A 51 -24.67 -8.63 6.30
C ASN A 51 -24.75 -10.17 6.24
N HIS A 52 -23.69 -10.85 5.81
CA HIS A 52 -23.68 -12.31 5.76
C HIS A 52 -23.65 -12.91 7.18
N PRO A 53 -24.55 -13.86 7.53
CA PRO A 53 -24.73 -14.35 8.91
C PRO A 53 -23.50 -15.09 9.47
N ASN A 54 -22.66 -15.67 8.62
CA ASN A 54 -21.46 -16.38 9.05
C ASN A 54 -20.24 -15.49 9.12
N VAL A 55 -20.28 -14.26 8.57
CA VAL A 55 -19.13 -13.33 8.58
C VAL A 55 -19.07 -12.59 9.91
N ILE A 56 -17.99 -12.80 10.66
CA ILE A 56 -17.75 -12.12 11.94
C ILE A 56 -16.89 -10.86 11.79
N LEU A 57 -15.91 -10.89 10.89
CA LEU A 57 -15.08 -9.73 10.51
C LEU A 57 -14.78 -9.76 9.02
N THR A 58 -14.61 -8.58 8.44
CA THR A 58 -14.10 -8.39 7.09
C THR A 58 -12.87 -7.52 7.14
N PHE A 59 -11.76 -7.99 6.60
CA PHE A 59 -10.56 -7.23 6.37
C PHE A 59 -10.49 -6.86 4.90
N ARG A 60 -10.29 -5.56 4.58
CA ARG A 60 -10.29 -5.13 3.19
C ARG A 60 -9.26 -4.06 2.90
N ASN A 61 -8.79 -4.04 1.66
CA ASN A 61 -8.12 -2.89 1.09
C ASN A 61 -9.14 -1.78 0.79
N TYR A 62 -8.68 -0.53 0.67
CA TYR A 62 -9.53 0.60 0.29
C TYR A 62 -10.75 0.74 1.20
N LEU A 63 -10.50 1.07 2.48
CA LEU A 63 -11.57 1.24 3.45
C LEU A 63 -12.36 2.52 3.13
N PRO A 64 -13.70 2.45 2.94
CA PRO A 64 -14.52 3.65 2.79
C PRO A 64 -14.56 4.45 4.10
N GLU A 65 -14.71 5.78 4.01
CA GLU A 65 -14.81 6.66 5.18
C GLU A 65 -15.92 6.21 6.14
N GLN A 66 -17.07 5.87 5.57
CA GLN A 66 -18.19 5.28 6.34
C GLN A 66 -18.18 3.77 6.13
N HIS A 67 -17.93 3.03 7.20
CA HIS A 67 -17.87 1.58 7.17
C HIS A 67 -18.49 0.95 8.42
N HIS A 68 -18.95 -0.28 8.26
CA HIS A 68 -19.50 -1.06 9.38
C HIS A 68 -18.40 -1.42 10.39
N PRO A 69 -18.66 -1.47 11.71
CA PRO A 69 -17.66 -1.82 12.73
C PRO A 69 -16.96 -3.17 12.53
N LYS A 70 -17.61 -4.12 11.86
CA LYS A 70 -17.02 -5.40 11.47
C LYS A 70 -15.98 -5.30 10.33
N VAL A 71 -15.92 -4.17 9.63
CA VAL A 71 -14.98 -3.97 8.51
C VAL A 71 -13.73 -3.28 9.02
N LYS A 72 -12.58 -3.84 8.68
CA LYS A 72 -11.26 -3.36 9.11
C LYS A 72 -10.35 -3.13 7.90
N ALA A 73 -9.55 -2.08 7.97
CA ALA A 73 -8.58 -1.76 6.93
C ALA A 73 -7.43 -2.78 6.90
N LEU A 74 -7.03 -3.13 5.67
CA LEU A 74 -5.90 -4.00 5.37
C LEU A 74 -4.97 -3.29 4.37
N PRO A 75 -3.64 -3.23 4.62
CA PRO A 75 -2.72 -2.67 3.65
C PRO A 75 -2.72 -3.49 2.35
N LEU A 76 -2.47 -2.84 1.22
CA LEU A 76 -2.36 -3.52 -0.08
C LEU A 76 -1.19 -4.50 -0.12
N GLY A 77 -0.10 -4.17 0.57
CA GLY A 77 1.13 -4.94 0.51
C GLY A 77 1.81 -4.85 -0.85
N TYR A 78 2.39 -5.96 -1.30
CA TYR A 78 3.14 -6.03 -2.53
C TYR A 78 2.68 -7.21 -3.42
N LEU A 79 2.93 -7.10 -4.71
CA LEU A 79 2.57 -8.13 -5.68
C LEU A 79 3.55 -9.32 -5.62
N GLN A 80 3.08 -10.49 -6.03
CA GLN A 80 3.90 -11.70 -6.12
C GLN A 80 5.07 -11.48 -7.08
N GLY A 81 6.27 -11.88 -6.65
CA GLY A 81 7.51 -11.68 -7.41
C GLY A 81 8.20 -10.34 -7.15
N PHE A 82 7.63 -9.49 -6.29
CA PHE A 82 8.34 -8.30 -5.81
C PHE A 82 9.33 -8.70 -4.72
N GLU A 83 10.47 -9.25 -5.15
CA GLU A 83 11.55 -9.74 -4.30
C GLU A 83 12.89 -9.28 -4.87
N HIS A 84 13.78 -8.83 -4.00
CA HIS A 84 15.13 -8.39 -4.34
C HIS A 84 16.02 -8.49 -3.10
N GLU A 85 17.32 -8.63 -3.29
CA GLU A 85 18.28 -8.46 -2.20
C GLU A 85 18.33 -6.99 -1.77
N ASP A 86 18.50 -6.75 -0.46
CA ASP A 86 18.57 -5.39 0.05
C ASP A 86 19.86 -4.70 -0.45
N ILE A 87 19.71 -3.48 -0.94
CA ILE A 87 20.82 -2.66 -1.42
C ILE A 87 21.06 -1.54 -0.41
N ASN A 88 22.32 -1.35 -0.01
CA ASN A 88 22.67 -0.23 0.85
C ASN A 88 22.14 1.07 0.26
N PHE A 89 21.45 1.86 1.07
CA PHE A 89 20.75 3.06 0.61
C PHE A 89 21.66 4.06 -0.14
N ASN A 90 22.89 4.21 0.33
CA ASN A 90 23.85 5.13 -0.29
C ASN A 90 24.42 4.62 -1.61
N ASP A 91 24.35 3.30 -1.86
CA ASP A 91 24.88 2.66 -3.08
C ASP A 91 23.81 2.52 -4.17
N ARG A 92 22.56 2.96 -3.91
CA ARG A 92 21.48 2.89 -4.87
C ARG A 92 21.73 3.73 -6.09
N LYS A 93 21.44 3.14 -7.25
CA LYS A 93 21.73 3.69 -8.57
C LYS A 93 20.93 4.96 -8.89
N TYR A 94 19.63 4.96 -8.52
CA TYR A 94 18.74 6.04 -8.92
C TYR A 94 18.46 7.00 -7.76
N ASP A 95 18.60 8.29 -8.01
CA ASP A 95 18.17 9.33 -7.07
C ASP A 95 16.66 9.26 -6.86
N TYR A 96 15.91 9.05 -7.95
CA TYR A 96 14.48 8.82 -7.85
C TYR A 96 13.93 7.92 -8.97
N SER A 97 12.76 7.34 -8.73
CA SER A 97 12.09 6.54 -9.75
C SER A 97 10.58 6.73 -9.77
N PHE A 98 10.04 6.48 -10.96
CA PHE A 98 8.63 6.27 -11.22
C PHE A 98 8.46 5.26 -12.35
N SER A 99 7.59 4.26 -12.16
CA SER A 99 7.11 3.38 -13.23
C SER A 99 5.60 3.23 -13.10
N GLY A 100 4.86 3.56 -14.14
CA GLY A 100 3.40 3.46 -14.05
C GLY A 100 2.65 3.90 -15.31
N THR A 101 1.36 3.57 -15.32
CA THR A 101 0.47 3.93 -16.41
C THR A 101 0.26 5.44 -16.49
N LEU A 102 0.19 5.97 -17.70
CA LEU A 102 -0.33 7.29 -18.00
C LEU A 102 -1.65 7.13 -18.75
N PRO A 103 -2.80 7.04 -18.09
CA PRO A 103 -4.08 6.86 -18.74
C PRO A 103 -4.59 8.15 -19.38
N ASP A 104 -5.40 7.99 -20.46
CA ASP A 104 -5.98 9.12 -21.21
C ASP A 104 -7.18 9.79 -20.49
N ALA A 105 -7.60 9.29 -19.33
CA ALA A 105 -8.84 9.72 -18.67
C ALA A 105 -8.65 10.93 -17.73
N PRO A 106 -9.70 11.77 -17.52
CA PRO A 106 -9.65 12.97 -16.68
C PRO A 106 -9.34 12.74 -15.20
N CYS A 107 -9.50 11.50 -14.69
CA CYS A 107 -9.07 11.11 -13.34
C CYS A 107 -7.56 11.22 -13.13
N ASP A 108 -6.82 11.56 -14.18
CA ASP A 108 -5.38 11.53 -14.25
C ASP A 108 -4.67 12.87 -14.29
N ALA A 109 -5.32 13.94 -13.95
CA ALA A 109 -4.65 15.23 -13.76
C ALA A 109 -3.38 15.12 -12.89
N THR A 110 -3.41 14.22 -11.91
CA THR A 110 -2.27 13.93 -11.03
C THR A 110 -1.06 13.36 -11.77
N ARG A 111 -1.26 12.35 -12.63
CA ARG A 111 -0.15 11.72 -13.35
C ARG A 111 0.35 12.56 -14.52
N HIS A 112 -0.53 13.32 -15.16
CA HIS A 112 -0.14 14.33 -16.13
C HIS A 112 0.67 15.47 -15.49
N ALA A 113 0.27 15.95 -14.31
CA ALA A 113 1.03 16.93 -13.53
C ALA A 113 2.40 16.38 -13.11
N LEU A 114 2.47 15.11 -12.68
CA LEU A 114 3.74 14.45 -12.41
C LEU A 114 4.61 14.37 -13.65
N LYS A 115 4.10 13.90 -14.79
CA LYS A 115 4.86 13.82 -16.05
C LYS A 115 5.41 15.18 -16.46
N PHE A 116 4.57 16.21 -16.48
CA PHE A 116 4.99 17.58 -16.79
C PHE A 116 6.09 18.07 -15.85
N SER A 117 5.99 17.75 -14.56
CA SER A 117 6.99 18.15 -13.58
C SER A 117 8.31 17.42 -13.75
N LEU A 118 8.28 16.14 -14.15
CA LEU A 118 9.49 15.38 -14.47
C LEU A 118 10.18 15.93 -15.73
N GLU A 119 9.42 16.29 -16.76
CA GLU A 119 9.95 16.96 -17.95
C GLU A 119 10.61 18.31 -17.60
N ARG A 120 10.02 19.07 -16.66
CA ARG A 120 10.65 20.31 -16.15
C ARG A 120 11.92 20.04 -15.36
N LEU A 121 11.98 18.99 -14.55
CA LEU A 121 13.21 18.60 -13.84
C LEU A 121 14.36 18.33 -14.80
N ASP A 122 14.07 17.78 -15.97
CA ASP A 122 15.07 17.51 -17.00
C ASP A 122 15.67 18.77 -17.64
N THR A 123 15.01 19.91 -17.49
CA THR A 123 15.51 21.21 -17.97
C THR A 123 16.39 21.93 -16.94
N LEU A 124 16.49 21.42 -15.71
CA LEU A 124 17.34 22.00 -14.68
C LEU A 124 18.83 21.74 -14.98
N GLU A 125 19.70 22.63 -14.55
CA GLU A 125 21.15 22.49 -14.69
C GLU A 125 21.67 21.24 -13.94
N GLN A 126 21.06 20.89 -12.80
CA GLN A 126 21.40 19.73 -12.02
C GLN A 126 20.83 18.47 -12.64
N GLN A 127 21.71 17.55 -13.03
CA GLN A 127 21.31 16.22 -13.52
C GLN A 127 21.14 15.26 -12.34
N TYR A 128 20.15 14.38 -12.45
CA TYR A 128 19.84 13.31 -11.48
C TYR A 128 19.87 11.96 -12.18
N GLU A 129 20.40 10.95 -11.53
CA GLU A 129 20.24 9.57 -11.96
C GLU A 129 18.82 9.13 -11.65
N LYS A 130 18.05 8.77 -12.67
CA LYS A 130 16.63 8.49 -12.54
C LYS A 130 16.18 7.29 -13.35
N PHE A 131 15.10 6.67 -12.89
CA PHE A 131 14.32 5.75 -13.69
C PHE A 131 12.88 6.24 -13.81
N VAL A 132 12.46 6.63 -15.01
CA VAL A 132 11.10 7.11 -15.28
C VAL A 132 10.53 6.36 -16.47
N LEU A 133 9.44 5.62 -16.26
CA LEU A 133 8.75 4.87 -17.29
C LEU A 133 7.24 5.12 -17.22
N PHE A 134 6.70 5.76 -18.25
CA PHE A 134 5.27 5.82 -18.48
C PHE A 134 4.88 4.83 -19.57
N TYR A 135 3.78 4.10 -19.36
CA TYR A 135 3.27 3.16 -20.35
C TYR A 135 1.74 3.25 -20.42
N GLU A 136 1.18 2.83 -21.55
CA GLU A 136 -0.26 2.77 -21.78
C GLU A 136 -0.81 1.39 -21.40
N GLY A 137 -1.91 1.38 -20.66
CA GLY A 137 -2.65 0.18 -20.29
C GLY A 137 -2.11 -0.55 -19.06
N TRP A 138 -2.95 -1.38 -18.50
CA TRP A 138 -2.66 -2.20 -17.32
C TRP A 138 -1.72 -3.36 -17.67
N ALA A 139 -0.76 -3.63 -16.77
CA ALA A 139 0.20 -4.75 -16.87
C ALA A 139 1.11 -4.74 -18.12
N LYS A 140 1.35 -3.59 -18.75
CA LYS A 140 2.25 -3.44 -19.90
C LYS A 140 3.62 -2.86 -19.57
N GLY A 141 3.92 -2.67 -18.28
CA GLY A 141 5.20 -2.12 -17.81
C GLY A 141 6.28 -3.19 -17.65
N LEU A 142 7.16 -2.93 -16.70
CA LEU A 142 8.19 -3.87 -16.28
C LEU A 142 7.58 -5.18 -15.76
N THR A 143 8.32 -6.26 -15.94
CA THR A 143 8.05 -7.49 -15.16
C THR A 143 8.26 -7.22 -13.67
N MET A 144 7.69 -8.04 -12.80
CA MET A 144 7.79 -7.81 -11.37
C MET A 144 9.23 -7.83 -10.84
N PRO A 145 10.12 -8.75 -11.29
CA PRO A 145 11.54 -8.70 -10.92
C PRO A 145 12.25 -7.43 -11.40
N GLU A 146 12.03 -6.98 -12.63
CA GLU A 146 12.60 -5.72 -13.14
C GLU A 146 12.10 -4.51 -12.35
N TYR A 147 10.82 -4.52 -11.99
CA TYR A 147 10.25 -3.46 -11.17
C TYR A 147 10.81 -3.45 -9.75
N ALA A 148 11.02 -4.63 -9.16
CA ALA A 148 11.67 -4.76 -7.87
C ALA A 148 13.12 -4.24 -7.93
N ASP A 149 13.88 -4.63 -8.96
CA ASP A 149 15.25 -4.12 -9.16
C ASP A 149 15.29 -2.59 -9.21
N VAL A 150 14.41 -1.97 -10.00
CA VAL A 150 14.29 -0.49 -10.06
C VAL A 150 13.99 0.09 -8.70
N MET A 151 13.02 -0.48 -7.96
CA MET A 151 12.58 0.06 -6.68
C MET A 151 13.68 -0.03 -5.62
N TYR A 152 14.36 -1.18 -5.50
CA TYR A 152 15.46 -1.38 -4.55
C TYR A 152 16.71 -0.57 -4.90
N ASN A 153 16.89 -0.20 -6.18
CA ASN A 153 17.94 0.69 -6.65
C ASN A 153 17.58 2.18 -6.57
N SER A 154 16.41 2.54 -6.03
CA SER A 154 15.94 3.94 -5.97
C SER A 154 16.02 4.51 -4.55
N ARG A 155 16.56 5.73 -4.40
CA ARG A 155 16.53 6.45 -3.12
C ARG A 155 15.16 7.02 -2.83
N VAL A 156 14.55 7.69 -3.82
CA VAL A 156 13.22 8.29 -3.70
C VAL A 156 12.26 7.60 -4.66
N ALA A 157 11.09 7.20 -4.15
CA ALA A 157 10.00 6.66 -4.96
C ALA A 157 8.85 7.66 -5.06
N LEU A 158 8.46 7.99 -6.29
CA LEU A 158 7.31 8.85 -6.55
C LEU A 158 6.04 8.00 -6.59
N CYS A 159 5.16 8.18 -5.62
CA CYS A 159 3.97 7.36 -5.42
C CYS A 159 2.67 8.16 -5.58
N PRO A 160 2.35 8.64 -6.80
CA PRO A 160 1.09 9.31 -7.07
C PRO A 160 -0.08 8.35 -6.87
N LYS A 161 -1.27 8.93 -6.61
CA LYS A 161 -2.50 8.17 -6.44
C LYS A 161 -2.75 7.17 -7.56
N GLY A 162 -3.55 6.15 -7.26
CA GLY A 162 -4.07 5.19 -8.21
C GLY A 162 -5.18 5.77 -9.08
N TYR A 163 -6.10 4.92 -9.50
CA TYR A 163 -7.22 5.32 -10.36
C TYR A 163 -8.22 6.19 -9.59
N THR A 164 -8.65 5.75 -8.42
CA THR A 164 -9.59 6.48 -7.56
C THR A 164 -9.03 6.78 -6.17
N SER A 165 -8.11 5.96 -5.68
CA SER A 165 -7.56 6.03 -4.32
C SER A 165 -6.11 6.51 -4.31
N SER A 166 -5.71 7.17 -3.22
CA SER A 166 -4.30 7.45 -2.92
C SER A 166 -3.54 6.21 -2.44
N GLU A 167 -4.24 5.11 -2.18
CA GLU A 167 -3.64 3.82 -1.84
C GLU A 167 -3.21 3.08 -3.10
N THR A 168 -1.94 2.74 -3.21
CA THR A 168 -1.38 2.01 -4.36
C THR A 168 -0.40 0.95 -3.90
N PHE A 169 -0.26 -0.15 -4.65
CA PHE A 169 0.78 -1.15 -4.39
C PHE A 169 2.17 -0.51 -4.37
N ARG A 170 2.45 0.42 -5.29
CA ARG A 170 3.73 1.14 -5.37
C ARG A 170 4.14 1.76 -4.05
N TYR A 171 3.21 2.31 -3.29
CA TYR A 171 3.50 2.92 -1.99
C TYR A 171 4.06 1.88 -1.00
N PHE A 172 3.45 0.71 -0.92
CA PHE A 172 3.87 -0.37 -0.03
C PHE A 172 5.13 -1.08 -0.53
N GLU A 173 5.28 -1.21 -1.85
CA GLU A 173 6.47 -1.76 -2.49
C GLU A 173 7.68 -0.84 -2.27
N ALA A 174 7.50 0.46 -2.40
CA ALA A 174 8.52 1.46 -2.07
C ALA A 174 8.91 1.42 -0.58
N ALA A 175 7.92 1.26 0.30
CA ALA A 175 8.17 1.14 1.74
C ALA A 175 8.95 -0.14 2.07
N ARG A 176 8.57 -1.28 1.48
CA ARG A 176 9.31 -2.55 1.64
C ARG A 176 10.75 -2.43 1.17
N ALA A 177 10.98 -1.75 0.07
CA ALA A 177 12.33 -1.48 -0.45
C ALA A 177 13.08 -0.39 0.36
N GLY A 178 12.44 0.26 1.33
CA GLY A 178 13.04 1.33 2.14
C GLY A 178 13.33 2.61 1.35
N CYS A 179 12.52 2.92 0.32
CA CYS A 179 12.63 4.20 -0.38
C CYS A 179 12.12 5.36 0.48
N VAL A 180 12.66 6.54 0.30
CA VAL A 180 11.98 7.78 0.71
C VAL A 180 10.78 7.97 -0.20
N ILE A 181 9.59 8.09 0.35
CA ILE A 181 8.35 8.12 -0.41
C ILE A 181 7.83 9.55 -0.53
N ILE A 182 7.53 9.99 -1.76
CA ILE A 182 6.75 11.21 -1.99
C ILE A 182 5.37 10.79 -2.48
N SER A 183 4.31 11.25 -1.80
CA SER A 183 2.93 10.86 -2.11
C SER A 183 1.92 11.91 -1.67
N GLU A 184 0.68 11.82 -2.19
CA GLU A 184 -0.44 12.58 -1.68
C GLU A 184 -0.85 12.12 -0.28
N PRO A 185 -1.66 12.94 0.45
CA PRO A 185 -2.24 12.54 1.73
C PRO A 185 -2.89 11.18 1.68
N LYS A 186 -2.75 10.42 2.77
CA LYS A 186 -3.29 9.07 2.91
C LYS A 186 -4.58 9.08 3.76
N PRO A 187 -5.46 8.08 3.58
CA PRO A 187 -6.66 7.94 4.40
C PRO A 187 -6.28 7.70 5.88
N ASP A 188 -7.16 8.15 6.79
CA ASP A 188 -6.99 7.95 8.23
C ASP A 188 -7.34 6.51 8.62
N VAL A 189 -6.39 5.60 8.40
CA VAL A 189 -6.46 4.20 8.83
C VAL A 189 -5.24 3.82 9.63
N TRP A 190 -5.37 2.79 10.48
CA TRP A 190 -4.41 2.43 11.51
C TRP A 190 -2.96 2.27 11.04
N PHE A 191 -2.73 1.77 9.81
CA PHE A 191 -1.38 1.55 9.30
C PHE A 191 -0.77 2.81 8.68
N TYR A 192 -1.56 3.78 8.20
CA TYR A 192 -1.02 5.06 7.73
C TYR A 192 -0.71 6.05 8.85
N LYS A 193 -1.16 5.76 10.07
CA LYS A 193 -0.78 6.58 11.20
C LYS A 193 0.75 6.58 11.36
N ASP A 194 1.34 7.75 11.37
CA ASP A 194 2.79 7.99 11.45
C ASP A 194 3.58 7.44 10.23
N ALA A 195 2.92 7.26 9.09
CA ALA A 195 3.57 6.89 7.85
C ALA A 195 4.56 7.97 7.38
N PRO A 196 5.83 7.62 7.13
CA PRO A 196 6.92 8.59 7.00
C PRO A 196 7.07 9.20 5.59
N HIS A 197 6.01 9.20 4.77
CA HIS A 197 6.11 9.80 3.44
C HIS A 197 6.16 11.34 3.50
N ILE A 198 6.84 11.92 2.53
CA ILE A 198 6.85 13.35 2.28
C ILE A 198 5.58 13.69 1.50
N GLU A 199 4.70 14.48 2.11
CA GLU A 199 3.41 14.80 1.52
C GLU A 199 3.53 15.85 0.42
N ILE A 200 2.95 15.56 -0.74
CA ILE A 200 2.79 16.50 -1.84
C ILE A 200 1.31 16.59 -2.24
N LYS A 201 0.72 17.77 -2.13
CA LYS A 201 -0.69 18.01 -2.51
C LYS A 201 -0.86 18.34 -3.98
N ASP A 202 0.20 18.81 -4.61
CA ASP A 202 0.22 19.24 -6.00
C ASP A 202 1.55 18.81 -6.64
N TRP A 203 1.47 17.87 -7.58
CA TRP A 203 2.65 17.35 -8.27
C TRP A 203 3.37 18.39 -9.13
N LEU A 204 2.72 19.51 -9.51
CA LEU A 204 3.39 20.63 -10.18
C LEU A 204 4.46 21.30 -9.32
N LYS A 205 4.45 21.07 -8.01
CA LYS A 205 5.49 21.53 -7.08
C LYS A 205 6.71 20.62 -6.99
N LEU A 206 6.67 19.44 -7.60
CA LEU A 206 7.77 18.48 -7.55
C LEU A 206 9.13 19.07 -7.97
N PRO A 207 9.24 19.94 -9.02
CA PRO A 207 10.50 20.55 -9.39
C PRO A 207 11.15 21.44 -8.33
N SER A 208 10.39 21.94 -7.37
CA SER A 208 10.93 22.69 -6.23
C SER A 208 11.19 21.83 -5.00
N VAL A 209 10.42 20.74 -4.82
CA VAL A 209 10.48 19.87 -3.65
C VAL A 209 11.58 18.83 -3.78
N LEU A 210 11.61 18.08 -4.89
CA LEU A 210 12.53 16.96 -5.08
C LEU A 210 14.01 17.35 -5.01
N PRO A 211 14.49 18.45 -5.66
CA PRO A 211 15.87 18.87 -5.54
C PRO A 211 16.31 19.20 -4.12
N SER A 212 15.42 19.79 -3.31
CA SER A 212 15.74 20.10 -1.91
C SER A 212 15.89 18.84 -1.06
N ILE A 213 15.05 17.85 -1.29
CA ILE A 213 15.13 16.52 -0.62
C ILE A 213 16.42 15.81 -1.02
N LEU A 214 16.75 15.75 -2.32
CA LEU A 214 17.91 15.02 -2.82
C LEU A 214 19.25 15.64 -2.39
N LYS A 215 19.29 16.94 -2.10
CA LYS A 215 20.48 17.63 -1.56
C LYS A 215 20.73 17.35 -0.09
N ASP A 216 19.70 17.01 0.67
CA ASP A 216 19.78 16.78 2.11
C ASP A 216 19.95 15.28 2.40
N LYS A 217 21.21 14.85 2.50
CA LYS A 217 21.56 13.45 2.75
C LYS A 217 21.09 12.97 4.12
N ASP A 218 21.07 13.83 5.13
CA ASP A 218 20.64 13.47 6.47
C ASP A 218 19.12 13.26 6.49
N LEU A 219 18.36 14.11 5.81
CA LEU A 219 16.92 13.94 5.61
C LEU A 219 16.62 12.62 4.87
N LEU A 220 17.33 12.32 3.79
CA LEU A 220 17.16 11.08 3.03
C LEU A 220 17.40 9.84 3.89
N ASN A 221 18.52 9.80 4.61
CA ASN A 221 18.85 8.68 5.49
C ASN A 221 17.82 8.54 6.62
N HIS A 222 17.41 9.65 7.22
CA HIS A 222 16.39 9.64 8.27
C HIS A 222 15.06 9.07 7.76
N HIS A 223 14.56 9.53 6.62
CA HIS A 223 13.32 9.01 6.04
C HIS A 223 13.46 7.55 5.59
N HIS A 224 14.60 7.12 5.08
CA HIS A 224 14.87 5.71 4.78
C HIS A 224 14.66 4.83 6.01
N GLU A 225 15.31 5.17 7.13
CA GLU A 225 15.20 4.40 8.38
C GLU A 225 13.75 4.41 8.93
N LEU A 226 13.09 5.56 8.89
CA LEU A 226 11.68 5.66 9.29
C LEU A 226 10.77 4.79 8.41
N THR A 227 11.03 4.74 7.10
CA THR A 227 10.23 3.95 6.15
C THR A 227 10.41 2.45 6.39
N LYS A 228 11.64 1.98 6.60
CA LYS A 228 11.91 0.57 6.97
C LYS A 228 11.21 0.20 8.27
N LYS A 229 11.37 1.01 9.31
CA LYS A 229 10.72 0.80 10.61
C LYS A 229 9.20 0.76 10.48
N TRP A 230 8.61 1.72 9.77
CA TRP A 230 7.16 1.77 9.56
C TRP A 230 6.67 0.53 8.81
N TRP A 231 7.38 0.08 7.78
CA TRP A 231 7.05 -1.15 7.06
C TRP A 231 7.01 -2.35 8.01
N GLU A 232 8.07 -2.55 8.78
CA GLU A 232 8.17 -3.68 9.73
C GLU A 232 7.07 -3.64 10.81
N GLU A 233 6.78 -2.47 11.36
CA GLU A 233 5.83 -2.31 12.47
C GLU A 233 4.37 -2.29 12.04
N LYS A 234 4.06 -1.93 10.79
CA LYS A 234 2.69 -1.68 10.32
C LYS A 234 2.25 -2.54 9.13
N CYS A 235 3.14 -2.87 8.21
CA CYS A 235 2.78 -3.43 6.92
C CYS A 235 3.45 -4.76 6.59
N SER A 236 4.43 -5.22 7.37
CA SER A 236 5.00 -6.55 7.19
C SER A 236 3.92 -7.63 7.39
N PRO A 237 4.03 -8.81 6.75
CA PRO A 237 3.10 -9.91 6.96
C PRO A 237 2.91 -10.28 8.42
N GLU A 238 4.00 -10.24 9.20
CA GLU A 238 4.04 -10.52 10.63
C GLU A 238 3.20 -9.51 11.43
N SER A 239 3.42 -8.23 11.21
CA SER A 239 2.72 -7.13 11.90
C SER A 239 1.23 -7.12 11.57
N VAL A 240 0.87 -7.35 10.31
CA VAL A 240 -0.53 -7.44 9.88
C VAL A 240 -1.20 -8.69 10.44
N GLY A 241 -0.51 -9.85 10.46
CA GLY A 241 -1.01 -11.06 11.09
C GLY A 241 -1.26 -10.89 12.59
N ALA A 242 -0.35 -10.21 13.29
CA ALA A 242 -0.52 -9.85 14.70
C ALA A 242 -1.71 -8.88 14.94
N TYR A 243 -1.88 -7.90 14.04
CA TYR A 243 -3.05 -7.00 14.08
C TYR A 243 -4.36 -7.78 13.93
N ILE A 244 -4.46 -8.67 12.94
CA ILE A 244 -5.65 -9.48 12.70
C ILE A 244 -5.94 -10.37 13.92
N THR A 245 -4.94 -11.04 14.45
CA THR A 245 -5.06 -11.88 15.66
C THR A 245 -5.59 -11.06 16.85
N ARG A 246 -5.11 -9.83 17.02
CA ARG A 246 -5.59 -8.93 18.08
C ARG A 246 -7.06 -8.53 17.89
N GLU A 247 -7.48 -8.22 16.67
CA GLU A 247 -8.88 -7.91 16.38
C GLU A 247 -9.81 -9.12 16.64
N LEU A 248 -9.38 -10.32 16.27
CA LEU A 248 -10.10 -11.56 16.57
C LEU A 248 -10.20 -11.83 18.08
N ASN A 249 -9.13 -11.59 18.83
CA ASN A 249 -9.14 -11.78 20.28
C ASN A 249 -10.09 -10.83 21.01
N LYS A 250 -10.30 -9.60 20.48
CA LYS A 250 -11.32 -8.68 21.02
C LYS A 250 -12.73 -9.27 20.94
N LEU A 251 -13.04 -10.02 19.89
CA LEU A 251 -14.35 -10.69 19.73
C LEU A 251 -14.53 -11.84 20.73
N LYS A 252 -13.47 -12.62 21.00
CA LYS A 252 -13.54 -13.69 22.02
C LYS A 252 -13.94 -13.17 23.40
N PHE A 253 -13.43 -11.99 23.79
CA PHE A 253 -13.81 -11.37 25.06
C PHE A 253 -15.28 -10.93 25.07
N ARG A 254 -15.81 -10.39 23.99
CA ARG A 254 -17.21 -9.98 23.90
C ARG A 254 -18.17 -11.17 24.01
N PHE A 255 -17.92 -12.27 23.30
CA PHE A 255 -18.77 -13.47 23.35
C PHE A 255 -18.74 -14.18 24.72
N ARG A 256 -17.69 -14.09 25.49
CA ARG A 256 -17.63 -14.65 26.85
C ARG A 256 -18.40 -13.80 27.87
N TYR A 257 -18.53 -12.49 27.64
CA TYR A 257 -19.20 -11.56 28.58
C TYR A 257 -20.72 -11.51 28.35
N GLU A 258 -21.20 -11.70 27.13
CA GLU A 258 -22.65 -11.72 26.80
C GLU A 258 -23.34 -13.04 27.14
N GLY A 259 -22.63 -14.03 27.64
CA GLY A 259 -23.16 -15.32 28.09
C GLY A 259 -23.36 -15.47 29.60
N TYR A 260 -23.31 -14.38 30.36
CA TYR A 260 -23.50 -14.34 31.82
C TYR A 260 -24.52 -13.28 32.29
N GLU A 261 -25.62 -13.12 31.55
CA GLU A 261 -26.81 -12.46 32.06
C GLU A 261 -28.00 -13.45 32.10
#